data_da29080d34e569cc4e6807f3b9f8add9
#
_entry.id   da29080d34e569cc4e6807f3b9f8add9
#
_cell.length_a   1.000
_cell.length_b   1.000
_cell.length_c   1.000
_cell.angle_alpha   90.00
_cell.angle_beta   90.00
_cell.angle_gamma   90.00
#
_symmetry.space_group_name_H-M   'P 1'
#
loop_
_entity.id
_entity.type
_entity.pdbx_description
1 polymer ?
#
loop_
_entity_poly.entity_id
_entity_poly.type
_entity_poly.pdbx_seq_one_letter_code
_entity_poly.pdbx_strand_id
1 'polypeptide(L)'
;KTLVVNNVGKIIDTTKTVKSGTGNNITLSIDSELQEYVYNLLEKKIAGIVLSKLTSSDSAGNDRENIMIPIKKVYYSFIGNSVIDLENLNGDKATSYEKKMYRKIQNLEDQAIKVSKDLVLKDTKAYKDQSEEKQAYASYVYSLLSSKKVLISSSIDTTDKTYQKWKNEKISLSEFLRYAVNKEWIDISSLNISSKYNDTEEIMKALAAYVEDALVDADDFDMTVCEQSIMKGKLSGREVCLLLYEQGVLKKKGDSDYTALKSGSLNSYDFIRRKLKSLQITPGQIGMDPCSGSVVITDSKTGKVK
;
A
#
# COMPACT_ATOMS: atom_id res chain seq x y z
N LYS A 1 7.34 27.64 -34.29
CA LYS A 1 6.35 28.71 -34.56
C LYS A 1 6.75 29.95 -33.80
N THR A 2 6.74 31.12 -34.47
CA THR A 2 6.85 32.42 -33.81
C THR A 2 5.43 32.96 -33.71
N LEU A 3 4.99 33.22 -32.49
CA LEU A 3 3.62 33.64 -32.21
C LEU A 3 3.63 35.13 -31.82
N VAL A 4 2.67 35.92 -32.32
CA VAL A 4 2.39 37.25 -31.80
C VAL A 4 1.26 37.13 -30.80
N VAL A 5 1.51 37.61 -29.59
CA VAL A 5 0.52 37.57 -28.51
C VAL A 5 0.18 39.00 -28.07
N ASN A 6 -1.06 39.19 -27.61
CA ASN A 6 -1.47 40.47 -27.00
C ASN A 6 -0.97 40.58 -25.54
N ASN A 7 -1.27 41.70 -24.88
CA ASN A 7 -0.89 41.99 -23.51
C ASN A 7 -1.48 41.04 -22.45
N VAL A 8 -2.43 40.18 -22.82
CA VAL A 8 -3.02 39.13 -21.97
C VAL A 8 -2.58 37.72 -22.37
N GLY A 9 -1.58 37.58 -23.25
CA GLY A 9 -1.04 36.29 -23.66
C GLY A 9 -1.84 35.53 -24.72
N LYS A 10 -2.90 36.14 -25.27
CA LYS A 10 -3.71 35.52 -26.34
C LYS A 10 -2.99 35.63 -27.69
N ILE A 11 -2.87 34.54 -28.43
CA ILE A 11 -2.26 34.48 -29.74
C ILE A 11 -3.10 35.30 -30.71
N ILE A 12 -2.52 36.35 -31.33
CA ILE A 12 -3.16 37.21 -32.32
C ILE A 12 -2.76 36.76 -33.75
N ASP A 13 -1.49 36.37 -33.94
CA ASP A 13 -0.97 35.97 -35.22
C ASP A 13 0.19 35.00 -35.09
N THR A 14 0.51 34.30 -36.20
CA THR A 14 1.63 33.39 -36.29
C THR A 14 2.54 33.83 -37.45
N THR A 15 3.60 34.55 -37.10
CA THR A 15 4.50 35.16 -38.13
C THR A 15 5.44 34.14 -38.78
N LYS A 16 5.72 33.02 -38.12
CA LYS A 16 6.59 31.98 -38.69
C LYS A 16 6.13 30.59 -38.26
N THR A 17 5.84 29.74 -39.23
CA THR A 17 5.62 28.31 -39.03
C THR A 17 6.73 27.55 -39.74
N VAL A 18 7.56 26.86 -38.98
CA VAL A 18 8.49 25.87 -39.53
C VAL A 18 7.75 24.55 -39.57
N LYS A 19 7.63 23.93 -40.73
CA LYS A 19 7.06 22.58 -40.86
C LYS A 19 7.93 21.62 -40.06
N SER A 20 7.32 20.74 -39.31
CA SER A 20 8.04 19.62 -38.67
C SER A 20 8.62 18.75 -39.79
N GLY A 21 9.93 18.60 -39.80
CA GLY A 21 10.63 17.62 -40.64
C GLY A 21 10.93 16.38 -39.84
N THR A 22 11.24 15.28 -40.51
CA THR A 22 11.83 14.10 -39.89
C THR A 22 13.14 14.52 -39.23
N GLY A 23 13.28 14.22 -37.93
CA GLY A 23 14.55 14.46 -37.23
C GLY A 23 15.66 13.58 -37.76
N ASN A 24 16.89 13.93 -37.46
CA ASN A 24 18.08 13.11 -37.79
C ASN A 24 18.09 11.87 -36.86
N ASN A 25 18.57 10.75 -37.40
CA ASN A 25 18.83 9.58 -36.59
C ASN A 25 19.94 9.86 -35.57
N ILE A 26 19.73 9.47 -34.32
CA ILE A 26 20.75 9.54 -33.28
C ILE A 26 21.21 8.10 -33.00
N THR A 27 22.52 7.89 -33.15
CA THR A 27 23.15 6.60 -32.77
C THR A 27 23.73 6.73 -31.38
N LEU A 28 23.24 5.87 -30.47
CA LEU A 28 23.77 5.79 -29.11
C LEU A 28 24.98 4.85 -29.06
N SER A 29 25.87 5.06 -28.10
CA SER A 29 27.01 4.16 -27.83
C SER A 29 26.64 2.97 -26.94
N ILE A 30 25.37 2.87 -26.54
CA ILE A 30 24.85 1.81 -25.69
C ILE A 30 24.85 0.48 -26.46
N ASP A 31 25.36 -0.55 -25.81
CA ASP A 31 25.36 -1.93 -26.28
C ASP A 31 24.18 -2.68 -25.65
N SER A 32 23.20 -3.04 -26.47
CA SER A 32 21.94 -3.63 -25.99
C SER A 32 22.14 -5.04 -25.40
N GLU A 33 23.04 -5.84 -25.93
CA GLU A 33 23.33 -7.19 -25.43
C GLU A 33 24.02 -7.10 -24.06
N LEU A 34 24.97 -6.17 -23.92
CA LEU A 34 25.63 -5.91 -22.65
C LEU A 34 24.65 -5.36 -21.61
N GLN A 35 23.73 -4.47 -22.00
CA GLN A 35 22.67 -3.95 -21.10
C GLN A 35 21.79 -5.08 -20.59
N GLU A 36 21.30 -5.97 -21.45
CA GLU A 36 20.47 -7.11 -21.08
C GLU A 36 21.23 -8.06 -20.14
N TYR A 37 22.50 -8.37 -20.47
CA TYR A 37 23.32 -9.24 -19.63
C TYR A 37 23.50 -8.66 -18.21
N VAL A 38 23.85 -7.38 -18.13
CA VAL A 38 24.06 -6.68 -16.85
C VAL A 38 22.79 -6.57 -16.04
N TYR A 39 21.66 -6.28 -16.69
CA TYR A 39 20.35 -6.28 -16.05
C TYR A 39 20.03 -7.63 -15.39
N ASN A 40 20.18 -8.72 -16.13
CA ASN A 40 19.94 -10.07 -15.63
C ASN A 40 20.91 -10.46 -14.50
N LEU A 41 22.18 -10.01 -14.57
CA LEU A 41 23.16 -10.22 -13.51
C LEU A 41 22.78 -9.46 -12.23
N LEU A 42 22.32 -8.22 -12.36
CA LEU A 42 21.88 -7.37 -11.27
C LEU A 42 20.65 -7.96 -10.58
N GLU A 43 19.63 -8.33 -11.34
CA GLU A 43 18.42 -9.02 -10.85
C GLU A 43 18.79 -10.27 -10.04
N LYS A 44 19.69 -11.10 -10.56
CA LYS A 44 20.14 -12.33 -9.89
C LYS A 44 20.89 -12.03 -8.59
N LYS A 45 21.72 -10.99 -8.57
CA LYS A 45 22.46 -10.56 -7.36
C LYS A 45 21.53 -10.03 -6.30
N ILE A 46 20.59 -9.17 -6.67
CA ILE A 46 19.61 -8.61 -5.74
C ILE A 46 18.69 -9.72 -5.20
N ALA A 47 18.21 -10.63 -6.06
CA ALA A 47 17.44 -11.79 -5.62
C ALA A 47 18.20 -12.64 -4.59
N GLY A 48 19.52 -12.84 -4.79
CA GLY A 48 20.36 -13.53 -3.82
C GLY A 48 20.44 -12.82 -2.45
N ILE A 49 20.52 -11.49 -2.47
CA ILE A 49 20.53 -10.66 -1.24
C ILE A 49 19.17 -10.78 -0.54
N VAL A 50 18.06 -10.59 -1.25
CA VAL A 50 16.72 -10.74 -0.69
C VAL A 50 16.53 -12.14 -0.10
N LEU A 51 16.93 -13.20 -0.82
CA LEU A 51 16.86 -14.59 -0.34
C LEU A 51 17.63 -14.82 0.96
N SER A 52 18.78 -14.16 1.14
CA SER A 52 19.60 -14.27 2.36
C SER A 52 18.96 -13.56 3.55
N LYS A 53 18.09 -12.58 3.30
CA LYS A 53 17.39 -11.79 4.33
C LYS A 53 15.99 -12.31 4.63
N LEU A 54 15.41 -13.18 3.79
CA LEU A 54 14.08 -13.73 4.02
C LEU A 54 14.03 -14.59 5.29
N THR A 55 13.02 -14.34 6.12
CA THR A 55 12.75 -15.13 7.33
C THR A 55 11.29 -15.55 7.42
N SER A 56 11.03 -16.71 7.99
CA SER A 56 9.68 -17.15 8.36
C SER A 56 9.19 -16.55 9.69
N SER A 57 10.08 -15.88 10.43
CA SER A 57 9.72 -15.13 11.63
C SER A 57 8.87 -13.91 11.29
N ASP A 58 7.95 -13.53 12.19
CA ASP A 58 7.18 -12.30 12.08
C ASP A 58 8.00 -11.04 12.42
N SER A 59 9.17 -11.21 13.05
CA SER A 59 10.07 -10.12 13.43
C SER A 59 11.20 -9.95 12.40
N ALA A 60 11.47 -8.71 12.03
CA ALA A 60 12.64 -8.33 11.25
C ALA A 60 13.97 -8.38 12.04
N GLY A 61 13.89 -8.61 13.36
CA GLY A 61 15.04 -8.48 14.26
C GLY A 61 15.31 -7.04 14.67
N ASN A 62 16.19 -6.86 15.65
CA ASN A 62 16.57 -5.55 16.20
C ASN A 62 17.96 -5.08 15.76
N ASP A 63 18.68 -5.91 15.01
CA ASP A 63 20.00 -5.59 14.51
C ASP A 63 19.89 -4.76 13.24
N ARG A 64 20.30 -3.48 13.33
CA ARG A 64 20.23 -2.54 12.20
C ARG A 64 21.11 -2.94 11.02
N GLU A 65 22.20 -3.67 11.26
CA GLU A 65 23.11 -4.14 10.23
C GLU A 65 22.61 -5.42 9.55
N ASN A 66 21.71 -6.15 10.23
CA ASN A 66 21.22 -7.44 9.76
C ASN A 66 19.69 -7.56 9.83
N ILE A 67 18.99 -6.53 9.33
CA ILE A 67 17.52 -6.54 9.26
C ILE A 67 17.08 -7.68 8.33
N MET A 68 16.18 -8.52 8.84
CA MET A 68 15.54 -9.59 8.08
C MET A 68 14.24 -9.11 7.45
N ILE A 69 13.81 -9.81 6.40
CA ILE A 69 12.55 -9.57 5.70
C ILE A 69 11.54 -10.64 6.12
N PRO A 70 10.56 -10.34 6.98
CA PRO A 70 9.49 -11.27 7.31
C PRO A 70 8.70 -11.66 6.08
N ILE A 71 8.46 -12.95 5.88
CA ILE A 71 7.78 -13.45 4.67
C ILE A 71 6.36 -12.88 4.51
N LYS A 72 5.67 -12.58 5.60
CA LYS A 72 4.33 -11.97 5.56
C LYS A 72 4.35 -10.59 4.90
N LYS A 73 5.43 -9.82 5.08
CA LYS A 73 5.60 -8.55 4.37
C LYS A 73 5.76 -8.75 2.87
N VAL A 74 6.41 -9.83 2.43
CA VAL A 74 6.49 -10.20 1.01
C VAL A 74 5.13 -10.59 0.45
N TYR A 75 4.29 -11.32 1.20
CA TYR A 75 2.93 -11.60 0.75
C TYR A 75 2.11 -10.31 0.58
N TYR A 76 2.21 -9.40 1.53
CA TYR A 76 1.54 -8.11 1.44
C TYR A 76 2.07 -7.26 0.27
N SER A 77 3.37 -7.27 0.02
CA SER A 77 3.96 -6.44 -1.05
C SER A 77 3.40 -6.76 -2.45
N PHE A 78 2.96 -7.98 -2.71
CA PHE A 78 2.30 -8.31 -3.98
C PHE A 78 0.97 -7.57 -4.17
N ILE A 79 0.25 -7.31 -3.09
CA ILE A 79 -0.96 -6.48 -3.09
C ILE A 79 -0.55 -5.01 -3.11
N GLY A 80 0.30 -4.57 -2.17
CA GLY A 80 0.74 -3.20 -2.01
C GLY A 80 1.45 -2.59 -3.23
N ASN A 81 2.12 -3.41 -4.03
CA ASN A 81 2.77 -3.00 -5.27
C ASN A 81 1.94 -3.31 -6.53
N SER A 82 0.65 -3.59 -6.36
CA SER A 82 -0.29 -3.89 -7.47
C SER A 82 0.18 -5.04 -8.40
N VAL A 83 0.99 -5.99 -7.89
CA VAL A 83 1.31 -7.23 -8.58
C VAL A 83 0.10 -8.15 -8.58
N ILE A 84 -0.67 -8.13 -7.50
CA ILE A 84 -2.03 -8.67 -7.40
C ILE A 84 -2.97 -7.48 -7.38
N ASP A 85 -3.87 -7.43 -8.34
CA ASP A 85 -4.89 -6.40 -8.48
C ASP A 85 -6.17 -6.87 -7.77
N LEU A 86 -6.56 -6.17 -6.70
CA LEU A 86 -7.75 -6.50 -5.92
C LEU A 86 -9.05 -6.22 -6.68
N GLU A 87 -9.10 -5.17 -7.52
CA GLU A 87 -10.28 -4.81 -8.30
C GLU A 87 -10.64 -5.91 -9.30
N ASN A 88 -9.64 -6.56 -9.89
CA ASN A 88 -9.83 -7.64 -10.84
C ASN A 88 -10.37 -8.94 -10.24
N LEU A 89 -10.35 -9.10 -8.91
CA LEU A 89 -10.81 -10.33 -8.25
C LEU A 89 -12.30 -10.62 -8.46
N ASN A 90 -13.12 -9.62 -8.76
CA ASN A 90 -14.56 -9.78 -9.05
C ASN A 90 -14.95 -9.36 -10.48
N GLY A 91 -13.97 -9.10 -11.35
CA GLY A 91 -14.22 -8.74 -12.74
C GLY A 91 -14.90 -9.86 -13.55
N ASP A 92 -15.36 -9.54 -14.76
CA ASP A 92 -16.07 -10.49 -15.65
C ASP A 92 -15.23 -11.73 -15.99
N LYS A 93 -13.91 -11.59 -16.06
CA LYS A 93 -12.95 -12.67 -16.38
C LYS A 93 -12.38 -13.36 -15.15
N ALA A 94 -12.77 -12.93 -13.95
CA ALA A 94 -12.24 -13.48 -12.71
C ALA A 94 -12.60 -14.96 -12.56
N THR A 95 -11.60 -15.75 -12.17
CA THR A 95 -11.75 -17.18 -11.91
C THR A 95 -12.65 -17.43 -10.68
N SER A 96 -13.10 -18.66 -10.52
CA SER A 96 -13.86 -19.04 -9.32
C SER A 96 -13.05 -18.86 -8.02
N TYR A 97 -11.72 -19.02 -8.12
CA TYR A 97 -10.82 -18.80 -6.98
C TYR A 97 -10.70 -17.32 -6.63
N GLU A 98 -10.53 -16.45 -7.62
CA GLU A 98 -10.48 -14.99 -7.42
C GLU A 98 -11.78 -14.49 -6.78
N LYS A 99 -12.96 -14.90 -7.32
CA LYS A 99 -14.26 -14.56 -6.73
C LYS A 99 -14.44 -15.06 -5.30
N LYS A 100 -13.87 -16.22 -4.97
CA LYS A 100 -13.83 -16.72 -3.59
C LYS A 100 -12.97 -15.83 -2.71
N MET A 101 -11.80 -15.41 -3.20
CA MET A 101 -10.89 -14.53 -2.46
C MET A 101 -11.48 -13.15 -2.27
N TYR A 102 -12.12 -12.59 -3.30
CA TYR A 102 -12.87 -11.34 -3.20
C TYR A 102 -13.86 -11.36 -2.03
N ARG A 103 -14.76 -12.37 -1.98
CA ARG A 103 -15.73 -12.50 -0.88
C ARG A 103 -15.06 -12.62 0.49
N LYS A 104 -13.92 -13.28 0.56
CA LYS A 104 -13.17 -13.40 1.80
C LYS A 104 -12.62 -12.03 2.25
N ILE A 105 -12.05 -11.26 1.32
CA ILE A 105 -11.52 -9.93 1.58
C ILE A 105 -12.64 -8.99 2.01
N GLN A 106 -13.77 -8.96 1.28
CA GLN A 106 -14.95 -8.18 1.66
C GLN A 106 -15.44 -8.49 3.09
N ASN A 107 -15.50 -9.77 3.48
CA ASN A 107 -15.85 -10.13 4.86
C ASN A 107 -14.84 -9.62 5.91
N LEU A 108 -13.54 -9.53 5.54
CA LEU A 108 -12.50 -8.97 6.42
C LEU A 108 -12.66 -7.46 6.54
N GLU A 109 -12.99 -6.78 5.45
CA GLU A 109 -13.28 -5.34 5.39
C GLU A 109 -14.51 -5.00 6.24
N ASP A 110 -15.61 -5.72 6.09
CA ASP A 110 -16.81 -5.56 6.93
C ASP A 110 -16.50 -5.69 8.43
N GLN A 111 -15.64 -6.64 8.80
CA GLN A 111 -15.20 -6.79 10.19
C GLN A 111 -14.31 -5.63 10.64
N ALA A 112 -13.41 -5.15 9.79
CA ALA A 112 -12.52 -4.04 10.10
C ALA A 112 -13.29 -2.73 10.24
N ILE A 113 -14.31 -2.48 9.41
CA ILE A 113 -15.21 -1.33 9.51
C ILE A 113 -15.96 -1.36 10.87
N LYS A 114 -16.50 -2.50 11.27
CA LYS A 114 -17.15 -2.66 12.58
C LYS A 114 -16.18 -2.38 13.73
N VAL A 115 -14.96 -2.90 13.66
CA VAL A 115 -13.93 -2.63 14.66
C VAL A 115 -13.58 -1.15 14.68
N SER A 116 -13.44 -0.49 13.55
CA SER A 116 -13.15 0.94 13.43
C SER A 116 -14.27 1.80 14.04
N LYS A 117 -15.53 1.44 13.79
CA LYS A 117 -16.70 2.06 14.44
C LYS A 117 -16.65 1.92 15.96
N ASP A 118 -16.31 0.74 16.46
CA ASP A 118 -16.17 0.49 17.90
C ASP A 118 -15.01 1.28 18.52
N LEU A 119 -13.90 1.46 17.79
CA LEU A 119 -12.77 2.30 18.21
C LEU A 119 -13.18 3.77 18.36
N VAL A 120 -14.09 4.26 17.54
CA VAL A 120 -14.65 5.62 17.67
C VAL A 120 -15.60 5.72 18.86
N LEU A 121 -16.52 4.76 19.03
CA LEU A 121 -17.64 4.90 19.96
C LEU A 121 -17.32 4.57 21.42
N LYS A 122 -16.62 3.48 21.67
CA LYS A 122 -16.61 2.84 22.99
C LYS A 122 -15.27 2.29 23.46
N ASP A 123 -14.22 2.48 22.69
CA ASP A 123 -12.92 1.97 23.09
C ASP A 123 -12.33 2.83 24.22
N THR A 124 -11.91 2.16 25.29
CA THR A 124 -11.33 2.80 26.49
C THR A 124 -9.87 2.44 26.69
N LYS A 125 -9.33 1.52 25.88
CA LYS A 125 -7.96 1.05 26.01
C LYS A 125 -7.01 2.03 25.32
N ALA A 126 -5.95 2.46 26.01
CA ALA A 126 -4.94 3.37 25.44
C ALA A 126 -4.38 2.81 24.12
N TYR A 127 -4.10 3.69 23.15
CA TYR A 127 -3.63 3.30 21.81
C TYR A 127 -2.43 2.33 21.87
N LYS A 128 -1.39 2.65 22.64
CA LYS A 128 -0.19 1.80 22.79
C LYS A 128 -0.45 0.39 23.33
N ASP A 129 -1.57 0.20 24.05
CA ASP A 129 -1.95 -1.06 24.66
C ASP A 129 -2.91 -1.89 23.79
N GLN A 130 -3.32 -1.33 22.62
CA GLN A 130 -4.12 -2.03 21.62
C GLN A 130 -3.30 -3.07 20.86
N SER A 131 -3.97 -4.00 20.17
CA SER A 131 -3.31 -4.84 19.17
C SER A 131 -2.86 -4.00 17.96
N GLU A 132 -1.80 -4.41 17.26
CA GLU A 132 -1.30 -3.76 16.05
C GLU A 132 -2.41 -3.51 15.01
N GLU A 133 -3.33 -4.47 14.83
CA GLU A 133 -4.49 -4.36 13.97
C GLU A 133 -5.38 -3.18 14.36
N LYS A 134 -5.71 -3.06 15.65
CA LYS A 134 -6.54 -1.94 16.15
C LYS A 134 -5.80 -0.60 16.11
N GLN A 135 -4.49 -0.61 16.36
CA GLN A 135 -3.65 0.59 16.22
C GLN A 135 -3.65 1.07 14.77
N ALA A 136 -3.50 0.16 13.80
CA ALA A 136 -3.54 0.49 12.38
C ALA A 136 -4.89 1.11 11.98
N TYR A 137 -6.00 0.51 12.42
CA TYR A 137 -7.33 1.04 12.13
C TYR A 137 -7.59 2.39 12.82
N ALA A 138 -7.18 2.55 14.08
CA ALA A 138 -7.31 3.84 14.79
C ALA A 138 -6.50 4.95 14.12
N SER A 139 -5.27 4.64 13.68
CA SER A 139 -4.42 5.58 12.91
C SER A 139 -5.05 5.94 11.59
N TYR A 140 -5.62 4.97 10.89
CA TYR A 140 -6.30 5.22 9.62
C TYR A 140 -7.52 6.13 9.82
N VAL A 141 -8.38 5.85 10.80
CA VAL A 141 -9.55 6.68 11.13
C VAL A 141 -9.14 8.11 11.50
N TYR A 142 -8.10 8.27 12.33
CA TYR A 142 -7.57 9.61 12.66
C TYR A 142 -7.11 10.37 11.41
N SER A 143 -6.38 9.70 10.53
CA SER A 143 -5.89 10.28 9.26
C SER A 143 -7.03 10.62 8.31
N LEU A 144 -8.03 9.75 8.21
CA LEU A 144 -9.24 9.95 7.41
C LEU A 144 -10.00 11.20 7.87
N LEU A 145 -10.29 11.32 9.16
CA LEU A 145 -11.00 12.47 9.72
C LEU A 145 -10.21 13.77 9.51
N SER A 146 -8.89 13.72 9.62
CA SER A 146 -8.02 14.88 9.36
C SER A 146 -7.99 15.27 7.89
N SER A 147 -7.83 14.32 6.97
CA SER A 147 -7.76 14.56 5.52
C SER A 147 -9.09 15.08 4.96
N LYS A 148 -10.21 14.57 5.48
CA LYS A 148 -11.56 15.01 5.13
C LYS A 148 -11.96 16.31 5.85
N LYS A 149 -11.08 16.88 6.69
CA LYS A 149 -11.30 18.10 7.48
C LYS A 149 -12.47 18.03 8.49
N VAL A 150 -12.92 16.81 8.80
CA VAL A 150 -13.88 16.57 9.90
C VAL A 150 -13.18 16.82 11.23
N LEU A 151 -11.92 16.38 11.39
CA LEU A 151 -11.04 16.84 12.46
C LEU A 151 -10.29 18.07 11.97
N ILE A 152 -10.58 19.24 12.57
CA ILE A 152 -10.02 20.54 12.19
C ILE A 152 -8.62 20.67 12.80
N SER A 153 -7.62 20.12 12.12
CA SER A 153 -6.24 20.07 12.63
C SER A 153 -5.66 21.44 12.97
N SER A 154 -6.10 22.52 12.28
CA SER A 154 -5.70 23.92 12.57
C SER A 154 -6.26 24.46 13.87
N SER A 155 -7.33 23.90 14.39
CA SER A 155 -7.97 24.30 15.65
C SER A 155 -7.36 23.60 16.87
N ILE A 156 -6.52 22.58 16.64
CA ILE A 156 -5.91 21.81 17.72
C ILE A 156 -4.78 22.61 18.37
N ASP A 157 -4.94 22.92 19.66
CA ASP A 157 -3.83 23.41 20.47
C ASP A 157 -2.85 22.27 20.73
N THR A 158 -1.68 22.34 20.10
CA THR A 158 -0.65 21.31 20.22
C THR A 158 -0.04 21.22 21.63
N THR A 159 -0.26 22.23 22.49
CA THR A 159 0.18 22.23 23.89
C THR A 159 -0.87 21.66 24.84
N ASP A 160 -2.08 21.39 24.34
CA ASP A 160 -3.16 20.82 25.15
C ASP A 160 -2.77 19.45 25.75
N LYS A 161 -3.03 19.28 27.04
CA LYS A 161 -2.61 18.09 27.79
C LYS A 161 -3.25 16.80 27.26
N THR A 162 -4.49 16.85 26.80
CA THR A 162 -5.20 15.67 26.29
C THR A 162 -4.72 15.34 24.87
N TYR A 163 -4.50 16.37 24.04
CA TYR A 163 -3.84 16.16 22.76
C TYR A 163 -2.45 15.53 22.92
N GLN A 164 -1.65 15.99 23.88
CA GLN A 164 -0.34 15.42 24.19
C GLN A 164 -0.44 13.97 24.70
N LYS A 165 -1.48 13.61 25.47
CA LYS A 165 -1.73 12.21 25.84
C LYS A 165 -2.02 11.35 24.61
N TRP A 166 -2.81 11.84 23.65
CA TRP A 166 -3.06 11.14 22.38
C TRP A 166 -1.77 10.99 21.58
N LYS A 167 -1.01 12.04 21.36
CA LYS A 167 0.28 12.01 20.66
C LYS A 167 1.30 11.06 21.30
N ASN A 168 1.22 10.87 22.59
CA ASN A 168 2.05 9.92 23.36
C ASN A 168 1.36 8.57 23.56
N GLU A 169 0.28 8.28 22.80
CA GLU A 169 -0.41 7.00 22.76
C GLU A 169 -0.99 6.51 24.10
N LYS A 170 -1.26 7.44 25.03
CA LYS A 170 -1.68 7.16 26.42
C LYS A 170 -3.20 7.13 26.62
N ILE A 171 -3.98 7.44 25.59
CA ILE A 171 -5.45 7.41 25.59
C ILE A 171 -5.97 6.69 24.35
N SER A 172 -7.25 6.31 24.37
CA SER A 172 -7.90 5.68 23.23
C SER A 172 -8.30 6.72 22.17
N LEU A 173 -8.60 6.25 20.95
CA LEU A 173 -9.18 7.10 19.90
C LEU A 173 -10.51 7.69 20.33
N SER A 174 -11.38 6.88 20.95
CA SER A 174 -12.69 7.35 21.45
C SER A 174 -12.55 8.46 22.50
N GLU A 175 -11.63 8.30 23.46
CA GLU A 175 -11.37 9.32 24.47
C GLU A 175 -10.86 10.64 23.84
N PHE A 176 -9.94 10.52 22.87
CA PHE A 176 -9.45 11.70 22.13
C PHE A 176 -10.58 12.38 21.34
N LEU A 177 -11.39 11.63 20.60
CA LEU A 177 -12.46 12.20 19.76
C LEU A 177 -13.56 12.84 20.60
N ARG A 178 -13.95 12.26 21.74
CA ARG A 178 -14.88 12.87 22.71
C ARG A 178 -14.35 14.22 23.22
N TYR A 179 -13.06 14.25 23.53
CA TYR A 179 -12.43 15.50 23.94
C TYR A 179 -12.40 16.52 22.80
N ALA A 180 -12.10 16.08 21.57
CA ALA A 180 -12.11 16.93 20.39
C ALA A 180 -13.49 17.53 20.08
N VAL A 181 -14.57 16.76 20.28
CA VAL A 181 -15.96 17.25 20.20
C VAL A 181 -16.18 18.37 21.20
N ASN A 182 -15.82 18.17 22.47
CA ASN A 182 -16.00 19.18 23.53
C ASN A 182 -15.14 20.43 23.34
N LYS A 183 -14.06 20.33 22.55
CA LYS A 183 -13.17 21.45 22.21
C LYS A 183 -13.49 22.12 20.88
N GLU A 184 -14.58 21.70 20.24
CA GLU A 184 -14.97 22.21 18.92
C GLU A 184 -13.87 21.98 17.84
N TRP A 185 -13.07 20.90 17.99
CA TRP A 185 -12.08 20.49 16.99
C TRP A 185 -12.69 19.58 15.91
N ILE A 186 -13.96 19.21 16.07
CA ILE A 186 -14.73 18.44 15.08
C ILE A 186 -15.68 19.38 14.33
N ASP A 187 -15.59 19.37 13.00
CA ASP A 187 -16.58 20.03 12.15
C ASP A 187 -17.86 19.18 12.07
N ILE A 188 -18.83 19.53 12.91
CA ILE A 188 -20.12 18.85 12.98
C ILE A 188 -20.99 19.12 11.75
N SER A 189 -20.71 20.17 10.96
CA SER A 189 -21.45 20.47 9.73
C SER A 189 -21.24 19.41 8.64
N SER A 190 -20.13 18.68 8.71
CA SER A 190 -19.82 17.55 7.83
C SER A 190 -20.54 16.26 8.24
N LEU A 191 -21.18 16.23 9.42
CA LEU A 191 -21.88 15.08 9.95
C LEU A 191 -23.39 15.22 9.68
N ASN A 192 -24.05 14.13 9.39
CA ASN A 192 -25.47 14.11 9.09
C ASN A 192 -26.30 14.21 10.39
N ILE A 193 -26.28 15.39 11.03
CA ILE A 193 -26.93 15.65 12.30
C ILE A 193 -28.14 16.58 12.10
N SER A 194 -29.31 16.19 12.63
CA SER A 194 -30.58 16.84 12.37
C SER A 194 -30.96 17.98 13.33
N SER A 195 -30.21 18.23 14.41
CA SER A 195 -30.56 19.22 15.42
C SER A 195 -29.42 20.21 15.74
N LYS A 196 -29.78 21.43 16.17
CA LYS A 196 -28.82 22.47 16.57
C LYS A 196 -28.18 22.22 17.95
N TYR A 197 -28.77 21.35 18.75
CA TYR A 197 -28.34 21.04 20.12
C TYR A 197 -28.16 19.53 20.25
N ASN A 198 -26.99 19.06 19.87
CA ASN A 198 -26.63 17.64 20.02
C ASN A 198 -25.73 17.49 21.25
N ASP A 199 -25.97 16.46 22.03
CA ASP A 199 -25.01 16.08 23.06
C ASP A 199 -23.77 15.36 22.48
N THR A 200 -22.74 15.22 23.30
CA THR A 200 -21.49 14.57 22.86
C THR A 200 -21.74 13.15 22.35
N GLU A 201 -22.68 12.41 22.90
CA GLU A 201 -22.97 11.05 22.50
C GLU A 201 -23.64 10.98 21.12
N GLU A 202 -24.53 11.92 20.81
CA GLU A 202 -25.16 12.03 19.49
C GLU A 202 -24.13 12.39 18.43
N ILE A 203 -23.22 13.35 18.71
CA ILE A 203 -22.13 13.71 17.81
C ILE A 203 -21.20 12.50 17.59
N MET A 204 -20.85 11.76 18.63
CA MET A 204 -19.99 10.57 18.51
C MET A 204 -20.63 9.47 17.68
N LYS A 205 -21.95 9.27 17.81
CA LYS A 205 -22.70 8.32 16.97
C LYS A 205 -22.71 8.74 15.51
N ALA A 206 -22.93 10.03 15.23
CA ALA A 206 -22.88 10.56 13.88
C ALA A 206 -21.47 10.48 13.28
N LEU A 207 -20.45 10.77 14.09
CA LEU A 207 -19.03 10.62 13.67
C LEU A 207 -18.69 9.17 13.34
N ALA A 208 -19.19 8.22 14.13
CA ALA A 208 -18.97 6.79 13.87
C ALA A 208 -19.71 6.31 12.61
N ALA A 209 -20.91 6.82 12.35
CA ALA A 209 -21.64 6.55 11.11
C ALA A 209 -20.90 7.15 9.90
N TYR A 210 -20.43 8.39 10.03
CA TYR A 210 -19.60 9.03 8.99
C TYR A 210 -18.33 8.20 8.68
N VAL A 211 -17.64 7.71 9.70
CA VAL A 211 -16.44 6.86 9.52
C VAL A 211 -16.84 5.54 8.85
N GLU A 212 -17.93 4.89 9.28
CA GLU A 212 -18.43 3.66 8.65
C GLU A 212 -18.68 3.86 7.16
N ASP A 213 -19.43 4.89 6.77
CA ASP A 213 -19.71 5.20 5.37
C ASP A 213 -18.46 5.54 4.57
N ALA A 214 -17.54 6.33 5.15
CA ALA A 214 -16.31 6.74 4.48
C ALA A 214 -15.28 5.62 4.30
N LEU A 215 -15.36 4.55 5.09
CA LEU A 215 -14.46 3.39 4.98
C LEU A 215 -14.93 2.39 3.92
N VAL A 216 -16.22 2.36 3.56
CA VAL A 216 -16.77 1.44 2.55
C VAL A 216 -16.15 1.67 1.16
N ASP A 217 -15.85 2.94 0.82
CA ASP A 217 -15.33 3.32 -0.48
C ASP A 217 -13.85 3.76 -0.40
N ALA A 218 -13.10 3.24 0.58
CA ALA A 218 -11.72 3.67 0.83
C ALA A 218 -10.70 2.60 0.44
N ASP A 219 -10.23 2.60 -0.81
CA ASP A 219 -9.23 1.65 -1.34
C ASP A 219 -7.98 1.54 -0.45
N ASP A 220 -7.50 2.66 0.12
CA ASP A 220 -6.36 2.68 1.04
C ASP A 220 -6.66 1.95 2.36
N PHE A 221 -7.94 1.90 2.78
CA PHE A 221 -8.34 1.12 3.95
C PHE A 221 -8.32 -0.37 3.65
N ASP A 222 -8.78 -0.77 2.47
CA ASP A 222 -8.73 -2.17 2.01
C ASP A 222 -7.29 -2.70 2.01
N MET A 223 -6.34 -1.88 1.60
CA MET A 223 -4.91 -2.20 1.69
C MET A 223 -4.45 -2.41 3.14
N THR A 224 -4.90 -1.55 4.06
CA THR A 224 -4.62 -1.68 5.50
C THR A 224 -5.24 -2.97 6.05
N VAL A 225 -6.47 -3.29 5.67
CA VAL A 225 -7.16 -4.54 6.08
C VAL A 225 -6.44 -5.77 5.55
N CYS A 226 -6.02 -5.76 4.28
CA CYS A 226 -5.24 -6.83 3.69
C CYS A 226 -3.92 -7.05 4.42
N GLU A 227 -3.16 -5.98 4.71
CA GLU A 227 -1.91 -6.06 5.47
C GLU A 227 -2.13 -6.71 6.84
N GLN A 228 -3.06 -6.17 7.63
CA GLN A 228 -3.34 -6.69 8.97
C GLN A 228 -3.85 -8.13 8.92
N SER A 229 -4.66 -8.47 7.91
CA SER A 229 -5.18 -9.83 7.73
C SER A 229 -4.08 -10.84 7.39
N ILE A 230 -3.07 -10.45 6.60
CA ILE A 230 -1.89 -11.27 6.32
C ILE A 230 -1.03 -11.42 7.59
N MET A 231 -0.77 -10.31 8.32
CA MET A 231 0.02 -10.34 9.55
C MET A 231 -0.62 -11.25 10.61
N LYS A 232 -1.94 -11.27 10.72
CA LYS A 232 -2.70 -12.13 11.64
C LYS A 232 -2.97 -13.54 11.09
N GLY A 233 -2.60 -13.84 9.84
CA GLY A 233 -2.83 -15.14 9.20
C GLY A 233 -4.29 -15.40 8.80
N LYS A 234 -5.18 -14.40 8.87
CA LYS A 234 -6.55 -14.47 8.37
C LYS A 234 -6.57 -14.63 6.83
N LEU A 235 -5.64 -13.93 6.16
CA LEU A 235 -5.28 -14.13 4.75
C LEU A 235 -3.93 -14.82 4.71
N SER A 236 -3.89 -16.08 4.29
CA SER A 236 -2.69 -16.89 4.34
C SER A 236 -1.75 -16.63 3.16
N GLY A 237 -0.44 -16.82 3.38
CA GLY A 237 0.54 -16.71 2.30
C GLY A 237 0.27 -17.69 1.14
N ARG A 238 -0.36 -18.86 1.39
CA ARG A 238 -0.79 -19.79 0.33
C ARG A 238 -1.86 -19.15 -0.55
N GLU A 239 -2.84 -18.50 0.05
CA GLU A 239 -3.93 -17.85 -0.69
C GLU A 239 -3.38 -16.73 -1.58
N VAL A 240 -2.48 -15.90 -1.05
CA VAL A 240 -1.80 -14.85 -1.80
C VAL A 240 -0.96 -15.43 -2.95
N CYS A 241 -0.14 -16.46 -2.68
CA CYS A 241 0.67 -17.09 -3.72
C CYS A 241 -0.16 -17.75 -4.82
N LEU A 242 -1.34 -18.31 -4.52
CA LEU A 242 -2.24 -18.85 -5.52
C LEU A 242 -2.85 -17.74 -6.41
N LEU A 243 -3.11 -16.56 -5.87
CA LEU A 243 -3.57 -15.41 -6.67
C LEU A 243 -2.55 -14.98 -7.73
N LEU A 244 -1.23 -15.12 -7.49
CA LEU A 244 -0.21 -14.85 -8.50
C LEU A 244 -0.40 -15.72 -9.76
N TYR A 245 -0.88 -16.95 -9.61
CA TYR A 245 -1.20 -17.82 -10.74
C TYR A 245 -2.55 -17.48 -11.36
N GLU A 246 -3.55 -17.12 -10.55
CA GLU A 246 -4.88 -16.81 -11.08
C GLU A 246 -4.84 -15.55 -11.94
N GLN A 247 -4.07 -14.54 -11.55
CA GLN A 247 -3.89 -13.29 -12.30
C GLN A 247 -2.80 -13.35 -13.38
N GLY A 248 -2.21 -14.53 -13.60
CA GLY A 248 -1.27 -14.73 -14.70
C GLY A 248 0.13 -14.15 -14.47
N VAL A 249 0.45 -13.69 -13.26
CA VAL A 249 1.82 -13.28 -12.87
C VAL A 249 2.75 -14.49 -13.01
N LEU A 250 2.27 -15.66 -12.60
CA LEU A 250 2.94 -16.94 -12.77
C LEU A 250 2.14 -17.86 -13.73
N LYS A 251 2.84 -18.66 -14.52
CA LYS A 251 2.21 -19.58 -15.47
C LYS A 251 1.90 -20.91 -14.79
N LYS A 252 0.63 -21.36 -14.81
CA LYS A 252 0.20 -22.64 -14.23
C LYS A 252 0.72 -23.85 -15.00
N LYS A 253 0.76 -23.76 -16.35
CA LYS A 253 1.11 -24.88 -17.22
C LYS A 253 2.58 -25.25 -17.08
N GLY A 254 2.83 -26.48 -16.69
CA GLY A 254 4.19 -27.02 -16.55
C GLY A 254 4.88 -26.68 -15.23
N ASP A 255 4.20 -26.01 -14.31
CA ASP A 255 4.75 -25.63 -13.01
C ASP A 255 4.29 -26.61 -11.91
N SER A 256 5.19 -27.49 -11.49
CA SER A 256 4.92 -28.47 -10.42
C SER A 256 4.69 -27.78 -9.06
N ASP A 257 5.26 -26.58 -8.83
CA ASP A 257 5.07 -25.84 -7.60
C ASP A 257 3.61 -25.36 -7.45
N TYR A 258 2.90 -25.09 -8.55
CA TYR A 258 1.47 -24.78 -8.51
C TYR A 258 0.65 -25.90 -7.86
N THR A 259 0.85 -27.13 -8.34
CA THR A 259 0.13 -28.32 -7.82
C THR A 259 0.53 -28.60 -6.36
N ALA A 260 1.81 -28.48 -6.04
CA ALA A 260 2.34 -28.70 -4.71
C ALA A 260 1.83 -27.63 -3.71
N LEU A 261 1.77 -26.36 -4.12
CA LEU A 261 1.21 -25.26 -3.31
C LEU A 261 -0.29 -25.47 -3.07
N LYS A 262 -1.03 -25.83 -4.12
CA LYS A 262 -2.48 -26.08 -4.05
C LYS A 262 -2.83 -27.25 -3.13
N SER A 263 -2.08 -28.34 -3.19
CA SER A 263 -2.27 -29.53 -2.32
C SER A 263 -1.76 -29.30 -0.88
N GLY A 264 -0.88 -28.31 -0.67
CA GLY A 264 -0.26 -28.03 0.62
C GLY A 264 1.01 -28.82 0.90
N SER A 265 1.51 -29.59 -0.07
CA SER A 265 2.81 -30.26 0.04
C SER A 265 4.01 -29.33 -0.07
N LEU A 266 3.80 -28.11 -0.61
CA LEU A 266 4.76 -27.03 -0.59
C LEU A 266 4.19 -25.85 0.23
N ASN A 267 4.91 -25.39 1.25
CA ASN A 267 4.53 -24.21 2.00
C ASN A 267 4.85 -22.93 1.21
N SER A 268 4.16 -21.84 1.54
CA SER A 268 4.30 -20.56 0.83
C SER A 268 5.67 -19.89 1.01
N TYR A 269 6.36 -20.12 2.11
CA TYR A 269 7.71 -19.58 2.33
C TYR A 269 8.72 -20.21 1.35
N ASP A 270 8.76 -21.54 1.29
CA ASP A 270 9.64 -22.25 0.36
C ASP A 270 9.26 -22.01 -1.10
N PHE A 271 7.95 -21.84 -1.38
CA PHE A 271 7.45 -21.45 -2.68
C PHE A 271 8.06 -20.10 -3.13
N ILE A 272 7.96 -19.05 -2.33
CA ILE A 272 8.54 -17.73 -2.65
C ILE A 272 10.06 -17.84 -2.86
N ARG A 273 10.75 -18.58 -2.00
CA ARG A 273 12.20 -18.79 -2.16
C ARG A 273 12.57 -19.44 -3.50
N ARG A 274 11.79 -20.44 -3.95
CA ARG A 274 12.01 -21.10 -5.26
C ARG A 274 11.74 -20.12 -6.40
N LYS A 275 10.64 -19.38 -6.36
CA LYS A 275 10.25 -18.44 -7.41
C LYS A 275 11.22 -17.27 -7.52
N LEU A 276 11.69 -16.75 -6.41
CA LEU A 276 12.71 -15.69 -6.37
C LEU A 276 14.08 -16.20 -6.86
N LYS A 277 14.48 -17.42 -6.47
CA LYS A 277 15.74 -18.03 -6.94
C LYS A 277 15.75 -18.26 -8.45
N SER A 278 14.60 -18.59 -9.03
CA SER A 278 14.43 -18.78 -10.49
C SER A 278 14.08 -17.51 -11.24
N LEU A 279 13.99 -16.35 -10.56
CA LEU A 279 13.55 -15.05 -11.11
C LEU A 279 12.16 -15.09 -11.77
N GLN A 280 11.32 -16.08 -11.44
CA GLN A 280 9.90 -16.08 -11.83
C GLN A 280 9.10 -15.05 -11.02
N ILE A 281 9.59 -14.71 -9.82
CA ILE A 281 9.24 -13.51 -9.06
C ILE A 281 10.52 -12.71 -8.96
N THR A 282 10.44 -11.43 -9.33
CA THR A 282 11.62 -10.54 -9.31
C THR A 282 11.70 -9.73 -8.02
N PRO A 283 12.89 -9.27 -7.60
CA PRO A 283 13.03 -8.34 -6.49
C PRO A 283 12.19 -7.06 -6.67
N GLY A 284 12.06 -6.56 -7.91
CA GLY A 284 11.25 -5.39 -8.24
C GLY A 284 9.77 -5.59 -7.94
N GLN A 285 9.21 -6.78 -8.16
CA GLN A 285 7.82 -7.10 -7.81
C GLN A 285 7.60 -7.13 -6.28
N ILE A 286 8.62 -7.50 -5.52
CA ILE A 286 8.58 -7.47 -4.04
C ILE A 286 8.70 -6.03 -3.53
N GLY A 287 9.54 -5.19 -4.19
CA GLY A 287 9.68 -3.77 -3.87
C GLY A 287 10.21 -3.44 -2.48
N MET A 288 10.96 -4.36 -1.85
CA MET A 288 11.53 -4.19 -0.51
C MET A 288 13.03 -3.96 -0.56
N ASP A 289 13.55 -3.13 0.33
CA ASP A 289 14.99 -2.96 0.49
C ASP A 289 15.67 -4.25 1.03
N PRO A 290 16.83 -4.63 0.48
CA PRO A 290 17.58 -4.02 -0.61
C PRO A 290 17.18 -4.61 -1.97
N CYS A 291 16.26 -3.99 -2.70
CA CYS A 291 15.73 -4.50 -3.97
C CYS A 291 16.17 -3.67 -5.19
N SER A 292 17.02 -2.67 -5.00
CA SER A 292 17.55 -1.82 -6.08
C SER A 292 19.06 -1.88 -6.17
N GLY A 293 19.57 -1.66 -7.37
CA GLY A 293 20.99 -1.54 -7.65
C GLY A 293 21.20 -0.84 -8.99
N SER A 294 22.39 -0.34 -9.22
CA SER A 294 22.76 0.29 -10.48
C SER A 294 24.15 -0.17 -10.95
N VAL A 295 24.32 -0.24 -12.26
CA VAL A 295 25.60 -0.52 -12.91
C VAL A 295 25.81 0.48 -14.03
N VAL A 296 26.97 1.08 -14.09
CA VAL A 296 27.42 1.94 -15.20
C VAL A 296 28.68 1.34 -15.78
N ILE A 297 28.66 1.09 -17.08
CA ILE A 297 29.83 0.55 -17.82
C ILE A 297 30.28 1.60 -18.82
N THR A 298 31.59 1.90 -18.81
CA THR A 298 32.23 2.81 -19.75
C THR A 298 33.37 2.14 -20.45
N ASP A 299 33.55 2.49 -21.72
CA ASP A 299 34.75 2.11 -22.49
C ASP A 299 35.97 2.86 -21.93
N SER A 300 36.98 2.12 -21.51
CA SER A 300 38.15 2.70 -20.84
C SER A 300 39.04 3.60 -21.74
N LYS A 301 38.91 3.48 -23.07
CA LYS A 301 39.70 4.27 -24.04
C LYS A 301 38.98 5.53 -24.48
N THR A 302 37.64 5.45 -24.60
CA THR A 302 36.84 6.54 -25.18
C THR A 302 35.96 7.25 -24.18
N GLY A 303 35.74 6.68 -22.97
CA GLY A 303 34.83 7.18 -21.96
C GLY A 303 33.36 7.03 -22.32
N LYS A 304 33.02 6.41 -23.45
CA LYS A 304 31.63 6.22 -23.88
C LYS A 304 30.90 5.23 -22.99
N VAL A 305 29.69 5.58 -22.62
CA VAL A 305 28.75 4.65 -21.90
C VAL A 305 28.32 3.53 -22.84
N LYS A 306 28.33 2.31 -22.32
CA LYS A 306 27.96 1.10 -23.06
C LYS A 306 26.61 0.55 -22.62
#